data_a8474812cd55c1ffe45c908d1539d704
#
_entry.id   a8474812cd55c1ffe45c908d1539d704
#
_cell.length_a   1.000
_cell.length_b   1.000
_cell.length_c   1.000
_cell.angle_alpha   90.00
_cell.angle_beta   90.00
_cell.angle_gamma   90.00
#
_symmetry.space_group_name_H-M   'P 1'
#
loop_
_entity.id
_entity.type
_entity.pdbx_description
1 polymer ?
#
loop_
_entity_poly.entity_id
_entity_poly.type
_entity_poly.pdbx_seq_one_letter_code
_entity_poly.pdbx_strand_id
1 'polypeptide(L)'
;PKPSSAASDVYKRQDILSKYEIRIVVKSCNVEFKKPAKFEDNLNVFTKIIKISPVRITMEQKILRKEDVLVDGKIDLVTIDNNGLPKKMPDELYNKFKNSIS
;
A
#
# COMPACT_ATOMS: atom_id res chain seq x y z
N PRO A 1 -3.66 -13.67 10.14
CA PRO A 1 -4.52 -13.07 9.13
C PRO A 1 -3.74 -12.08 8.28
N LYS A 2 -3.95 -12.18 7.01
CA LYS A 2 -3.26 -11.32 6.07
C LYS A 2 -4.14 -10.12 5.74
N PRO A 3 -3.56 -8.91 5.67
CA PRO A 3 -4.32 -7.82 5.12
C PRO A 3 -4.65 -8.16 3.66
N SER A 4 -5.92 -8.18 3.36
CA SER A 4 -6.39 -8.42 2.01
C SER A 4 -6.89 -7.11 1.45
N SER A 5 -6.23 -6.61 0.43
CA SER A 5 -6.67 -5.39 -0.24
C SER A 5 -6.29 -5.46 -1.70
N ALA A 6 -7.03 -4.75 -2.53
CA ALA A 6 -6.74 -4.67 -3.96
C ALA A 6 -5.35 -4.09 -4.20
N ALA A 7 -4.94 -3.10 -3.41
CA ALA A 7 -3.62 -2.49 -3.54
C ALA A 7 -2.51 -3.51 -3.24
N SER A 8 -2.70 -4.37 -2.23
CA SER A 8 -1.74 -5.39 -1.89
C SER A 8 -1.61 -6.43 -3.01
N ASP A 9 -2.72 -6.82 -3.62
CA ASP A 9 -2.72 -7.77 -4.73
C ASP A 9 -2.01 -7.20 -5.96
N VAL A 10 -2.23 -5.94 -6.27
CA VAL A 10 -1.57 -5.28 -7.38
C VAL A 10 -0.07 -5.16 -7.12
N TYR A 11 0.31 -4.83 -5.89
CA TYR A 11 1.69 -4.75 -5.47
C TYR A 11 2.44 -6.06 -5.70
N LYS A 12 1.76 -7.19 -5.54
CA LYS A 12 2.37 -8.52 -5.68
C LYS A 12 2.35 -9.05 -7.11
N ARG A 13 1.84 -8.31 -8.05
CA ARG A 13 1.83 -8.74 -9.45
C ARG A 13 3.18 -8.51 -10.10
N GLN A 14 4.09 -9.39 -9.81
CA GLN A 14 5.46 -9.29 -10.29
C GLN A 14 5.60 -9.51 -11.78
N ASP A 15 4.65 -10.21 -12.39
CA ASP A 15 4.62 -10.40 -13.83
C ASP A 15 4.51 -9.05 -14.57
N ILE A 16 3.64 -8.16 -14.10
CA ILE A 16 3.51 -6.82 -14.67
C ILE A 16 4.77 -6.00 -14.40
N LEU A 17 5.27 -6.05 -13.19
CA LEU A 17 6.46 -5.30 -12.78
C LEU A 17 7.68 -5.73 -13.59
N SER A 18 7.87 -7.04 -13.77
CA SER A 18 8.98 -7.57 -14.55
C SER A 18 8.90 -7.17 -16.03
N LYS A 19 7.69 -7.18 -16.59
CA LYS A 19 7.46 -6.82 -17.98
C LYS A 19 7.93 -5.41 -18.28
N TYR A 20 7.73 -4.48 -17.35
CA TYR A 20 8.09 -3.08 -17.53
C TYR A 20 9.40 -2.70 -16.86
N GLU A 21 10.11 -3.67 -16.28
CA GLU A 21 11.38 -3.45 -15.58
C GLU A 21 11.22 -2.44 -14.44
N ILE A 22 10.12 -2.55 -13.71
CA ILE A 22 9.80 -1.65 -12.60
C ILE A 22 9.87 -2.41 -11.29
N ARG A 23 10.38 -1.75 -10.26
CA ARG A 23 10.36 -2.24 -8.89
C ARG A 23 9.61 -1.26 -8.02
N ILE A 24 8.88 -1.81 -7.05
CA ILE A 24 8.21 -1.00 -6.04
C ILE A 24 8.95 -1.18 -4.72
N VAL A 25 9.39 -0.05 -4.15
CA VAL A 25 10.11 -0.07 -2.88
C VAL A 25 9.43 0.83 -1.88
N VAL A 26 9.54 0.49 -0.60
CA VAL A 26 9.02 1.31 0.48
C VAL A 26 9.99 2.45 0.72
N LYS A 27 9.53 3.68 0.51
CA LYS A 27 10.32 4.87 0.76
C LYS A 27 10.24 5.28 2.23
N SER A 28 9.04 5.23 2.80
CA SER A 28 8.86 5.54 4.20
C SER A 28 7.67 4.78 4.75
N CYS A 29 7.68 4.55 6.05
CA CYS A 29 6.61 3.87 6.73
C CYS A 29 6.48 4.48 8.12
N ASN A 30 5.33 5.09 8.41
CA ASN A 30 5.02 5.65 9.70
C ASN A 30 3.85 4.88 10.30
N VAL A 31 4.06 4.31 11.47
CA VAL A 31 3.03 3.54 12.16
C VAL A 31 2.86 4.11 13.55
N GLU A 32 1.61 4.41 13.90
CA GLU A 32 1.25 4.91 15.20
C GLU A 32 0.37 3.89 15.92
N PHE A 33 0.80 3.43 17.08
CA PHE A 33 0.04 2.52 17.92
C PHE A 33 -0.77 3.36 18.91
N LYS A 34 -2.09 3.35 18.75
CA LYS A 34 -2.97 4.18 19.56
C LYS A 34 -3.52 3.44 20.78
N LYS A 35 -3.87 2.17 20.60
CA LYS A 35 -4.41 1.34 21.67
C LYS A 35 -3.89 -0.08 21.51
N PRO A 36 -3.67 -0.80 22.63
CA PRO A 36 -3.26 -2.20 22.55
C PRO A 36 -4.41 -3.09 22.09
N ALA A 37 -4.08 -4.10 21.31
CA ALA A 37 -5.03 -5.14 20.92
C ALA A 37 -4.98 -6.26 21.94
N LYS A 38 -6.16 -6.82 22.26
CA LYS A 38 -6.25 -7.98 23.13
C LYS A 38 -6.27 -9.25 22.30
N PHE A 39 -5.88 -10.35 22.92
CA PHE A 39 -5.74 -11.64 22.23
C PHE A 39 -7.01 -12.09 21.50
N GLU A 40 -8.17 -11.87 22.11
CA GLU A 40 -9.45 -12.32 21.55
C GLU A 40 -10.19 -11.25 20.75
N ASP A 41 -9.55 -10.12 20.47
CA ASP A 41 -10.21 -9.06 19.72
C ASP A 41 -10.43 -9.44 18.27
N ASN A 42 -11.62 -9.11 17.77
CA ASN A 42 -11.90 -9.17 16.36
C ASN A 42 -11.39 -7.89 15.71
N LEU A 43 -10.37 -8.01 14.88
CA LEU A 43 -9.73 -6.87 14.26
C LEU A 43 -10.12 -6.76 12.80
N ASN A 44 -10.35 -5.54 12.36
CA ASN A 44 -10.58 -5.23 10.96
C ASN A 44 -9.39 -4.43 10.44
N VAL A 45 -8.86 -4.84 9.30
CA VAL A 45 -7.74 -4.15 8.66
C VAL A 45 -8.27 -3.43 7.42
N PHE A 46 -8.04 -2.13 7.38
CA PHE A 46 -8.39 -1.30 6.22
C PHE A 46 -7.13 -0.80 5.55
N THR A 47 -7.08 -0.95 4.25
CA THR A 47 -6.00 -0.42 3.42
C THR A 47 -6.62 0.47 2.34
N LYS A 48 -6.08 1.66 2.21
CA LYS A 48 -6.60 2.65 1.27
C LYS A 48 -5.45 3.40 0.62
N ILE A 49 -5.52 3.56 -0.70
CA ILE A 49 -4.60 4.43 -1.41
C ILE A 49 -5.13 5.85 -1.28
N ILE A 50 -4.37 6.72 -0.63
CA ILE A 50 -4.81 8.10 -0.38
C ILE A 50 -4.19 9.09 -1.36
N LYS A 51 -3.10 8.71 -2.02
CA LYS A 51 -2.46 9.57 -3.00
C LYS A 51 -1.72 8.71 -4.00
N ILE A 52 -1.78 9.11 -5.26
CA ILE A 52 -1.06 8.41 -6.32
C ILE A 52 -0.45 9.42 -7.29
N SER A 53 0.77 9.13 -7.71
CA SER A 53 1.44 9.83 -8.78
C SER A 53 2.13 8.81 -9.68
N PRO A 54 2.63 9.20 -10.86
CA PRO A 54 3.27 8.23 -11.75
C PRO A 54 4.47 7.48 -11.17
N VAL A 55 5.10 8.02 -10.12
CA VAL A 55 6.29 7.41 -9.51
C VAL A 55 6.12 7.13 -8.02
N ARG A 56 4.97 7.46 -7.43
CA ARG A 56 4.78 7.35 -5.99
C ARG A 56 3.35 6.98 -5.64
N ILE A 57 3.21 6.14 -4.62
CA ILE A 57 1.91 5.73 -4.10
C ILE A 57 1.96 5.90 -2.59
N THR A 58 0.97 6.60 -2.02
CA THR A 58 0.83 6.72 -0.58
C THR A 58 -0.39 5.93 -0.14
N MET A 59 -0.18 4.98 0.77
CA MET A 59 -1.24 4.15 1.29
C MET A 59 -1.44 4.43 2.77
N GLU A 60 -2.68 4.29 3.23
CA GLU A 60 -3.03 4.35 4.64
C GLU A 60 -3.56 3.00 5.06
N GLN A 61 -3.08 2.50 6.19
CA GLN A 61 -3.57 1.27 6.79
C GLN A 61 -4.05 1.54 8.19
N LYS A 62 -5.19 0.99 8.53
CA LYS A 62 -5.77 1.11 9.87
C LYS A 62 -6.18 -0.25 10.36
N ILE A 63 -5.93 -0.50 11.64
CA ILE A 63 -6.43 -1.69 12.32
C ILE A 63 -7.42 -1.21 13.37
N LEU A 64 -8.65 -1.69 13.26
CA LEU A 64 -9.74 -1.28 14.14
C LEU A 64 -10.31 -2.46 14.91
N ARG A 65 -10.72 -2.18 16.13
CA ARG A 65 -11.54 -3.06 16.92
C ARG A 65 -12.90 -2.38 17.09
N LYS A 66 -13.93 -2.90 16.40
CA LYS A 66 -15.22 -2.21 16.27
C LYS A 66 -15.00 -0.83 15.67
N GLU A 67 -15.22 0.24 16.43
CA GLU A 67 -15.01 1.60 15.96
C GLU A 67 -13.70 2.23 16.47
N ASP A 68 -12.94 1.50 17.28
CA ASP A 68 -11.69 2.00 17.84
C ASP A 68 -10.52 1.75 16.89
N VAL A 69 -9.81 2.81 16.56
CA VAL A 69 -8.58 2.71 15.78
C VAL A 69 -7.45 2.33 16.73
N LEU A 70 -6.90 1.13 16.53
CA LEU A 70 -5.80 0.64 17.36
C LEU A 70 -4.45 0.99 16.77
N VAL A 71 -4.34 0.93 15.45
CA VAL A 71 -3.11 1.23 14.72
C VAL A 71 -3.47 2.06 13.51
N ASP A 72 -2.67 3.10 13.26
CA ASP A 72 -2.80 3.95 12.08
C ASP A 72 -1.43 4.03 11.43
N GLY A 73 -1.34 3.69 10.16
CA GLY A 73 -0.08 3.68 9.45
C GLY A 73 -0.18 4.33 8.09
N LYS A 74 0.90 4.97 7.68
CA LYS A 74 1.06 5.51 6.33
C LYS A 74 2.31 4.93 5.72
N ILE A 75 2.19 4.49 4.48
CA ILE A 75 3.28 3.86 3.75
C ILE A 75 3.45 4.57 2.42
N ASP A 76 4.65 5.07 2.17
CA ASP A 76 5.00 5.66 0.88
C ASP A 76 5.79 4.64 0.07
N LEU A 77 5.30 4.34 -1.11
CA LEU A 77 5.94 3.46 -2.07
C LEU A 77 6.41 4.28 -3.26
N VAL A 78 7.55 3.93 -3.81
CA VAL A 78 8.05 4.56 -5.04
C VAL A 78 8.37 3.49 -6.06
N THR A 79 8.21 3.85 -7.34
CA THR A 79 8.56 2.97 -8.45
C THR A 79 9.93 3.39 -8.98
N ILE A 80 10.78 2.41 -9.17
CA ILE A 80 12.15 2.61 -9.65
C ILE A 80 12.45 1.64 -10.77
N ASP A 81 13.49 1.95 -11.54
CA ASP A 81 14.02 1.03 -12.54
C ASP A 81 15.06 0.08 -11.92
N ASN A 82 15.70 -0.72 -12.75
CA ASN A 82 16.72 -1.67 -12.29
C ASN A 82 17.98 -0.98 -11.74
N ASN A 83 18.16 0.29 -12.04
CA ASN A 83 19.28 1.08 -11.53
C ASN A 83 18.96 1.87 -10.27
N GLY A 84 17.73 1.74 -9.77
CA GLY A 84 17.30 2.45 -8.58
C GLY A 84 16.84 3.88 -8.82
N LEU A 85 16.67 4.27 -10.06
CA LEU A 85 16.20 5.61 -10.42
C LEU A 85 14.67 5.65 -10.54
N PRO A 86 14.04 6.78 -10.22
CA PRO A 86 12.58 6.88 -10.36
C PRO A 86 12.15 6.56 -11.79
N LYS A 87 11.13 5.75 -11.92
CA LYS A 87 10.56 5.37 -13.22
C LYS A 87 9.04 5.46 -13.13
N LYS A 88 8.45 6.11 -14.12
CA LYS A 88 7.00 6.25 -14.18
C LYS A 88 6.34 4.89 -14.40
N MET A 89 5.23 4.68 -13.71
CA MET A 89 4.42 3.49 -13.93
C MET A 89 3.81 3.52 -15.33
N PRO A 90 3.70 2.37 -16.00
CA PRO A 90 2.92 2.29 -17.23
C PRO A 90 1.45 2.57 -16.95
N ASP A 91 0.71 3.02 -17.94
CA ASP A 91 -0.69 3.39 -17.79
C ASP A 91 -1.53 2.24 -17.19
N GLU A 92 -1.24 1.02 -17.61
CA GLU A 92 -1.94 -0.16 -17.09
C GLU A 92 -1.82 -0.25 -15.57
N LEU A 93 -0.61 -0.14 -15.04
CA LEU A 93 -0.37 -0.23 -13.62
C LEU A 93 -0.92 0.99 -12.87
N TYR A 94 -0.68 2.17 -13.43
CA TYR A 94 -1.17 3.42 -12.84
C TYR A 94 -2.69 3.41 -12.71
N ASN A 95 -3.39 2.98 -13.74
CA ASN A 95 -4.85 2.93 -13.72
C ASN A 95 -5.38 1.92 -12.71
N LYS A 96 -4.70 0.80 -12.53
CA LYS A 96 -5.10 -0.17 -11.52
C LYS A 96 -5.04 0.41 -10.11
N PHE A 97 -3.97 1.12 -9.79
CA PHE A 97 -3.87 1.77 -8.49
C PHE A 97 -4.86 2.92 -8.37
N LYS A 98 -5.03 3.70 -9.41
CA LYS A 98 -5.96 4.83 -9.41
C LYS A 98 -7.39 4.38 -9.17
N ASN A 99 -7.80 3.26 -9.75
CA ASN A 99 -9.14 2.72 -9.55
C ASN A 99 -9.35 2.18 -8.14
N SER A 100 -8.29 1.98 -7.37
CA SER A 100 -8.36 1.55 -5.98
C SER A 100 -8.47 2.71 -4.99
N ILE A 101 -8.38 3.93 -5.46
CA ILE A 101 -8.55 5.11 -4.59
C ILE A 101 -10.03 5.29 -4.27
N SER A 102 -10.31 5.41 -2.99
CA SER A 102 -11.66 5.60 -2.50
C SER A 102 -12.00 7.08 -2.40
#